data_d005ef04561fc8428ba7a519b0ffdc6d
#
_entry.id   d005ef04561fc8428ba7a519b0ffdc6d
#
_cell.length_a   1.000
_cell.length_b   1.000
_cell.length_c   1.000
_cell.angle_alpha   90.00
_cell.angle_beta   90.00
_cell.angle_gamma   90.00
#
_symmetry.space_group_name_H-M   'P 1'
#
loop_
_entity.id
_entity.type
_entity.pdbx_description
1 polymer ?
#
loop_
_entity_poly.entity_id
_entity_poly.type
_entity_poly.pdbx_seq_one_letter_code
_entity_poly.pdbx_strand_id
1 'polypeptide(L)'
;MHCYSPDAPQTERLAAYLEEKEARVERRKAFSRRHAGETVVQLALNIPGRIKDSALLRRLLASGMSEFALQFPQFTECALTNASAGPSALFAAAETPQSVKEKTAELEALHPWSRLYDFDVYDAGGKTVSLASRHGMGRTCFVCSRPAALCMREKSHSAEDVAQSVTDRLARFAAYETAFTVSAAARRAGVLALRAALYEVGLQPKPGLVDPAHSGSHEDMDFFTFQRSAAAISSFFPRFFAAGEWIADDPAFLLAVLRLIGLEAEEAMYEATGHINTHKGLIFSLGLVLGAAGEVSAAQREAFDELDEKTFIKNVLDKTAELGRLTLTDFTGRPSEETPGMRAHRDYGLTGIRGEAAAGFPAIETPLLALCSLPEADLDARRLLEALFEIMSELDDTTLVRRGGIEALAAVKRCARDLLQSGALRQASWRDAVHTVDREFVARRLSPGGAADCLSVMLFLIWLAREQ
;
A
#
# COMPACT_ATOMS: atom_id res chain seq x y z
N MET A 1 31.06 -12.62 10.75
CA MET A 1 29.74 -12.03 10.46
C MET A 1 28.82 -12.41 11.61
N HIS A 2 28.63 -11.53 12.59
CA HIS A 2 27.64 -11.77 13.64
C HIS A 2 26.30 -11.28 13.11
N CYS A 3 25.45 -12.22 12.70
CA CYS A 3 24.05 -11.93 12.36
C CYS A 3 23.35 -11.47 13.64
N TYR A 4 22.80 -10.30 13.57
CA TYR A 4 22.02 -9.67 14.62
C TYR A 4 20.74 -10.47 14.88
N SER A 5 20.59 -11.09 16.05
CA SER A 5 19.33 -11.70 16.46
C SER A 5 18.36 -10.62 16.94
N PRO A 6 17.11 -10.55 16.43
CA PRO A 6 16.09 -9.63 16.92
C PRO A 6 15.80 -9.77 18.41
N ASP A 7 16.11 -10.94 19.01
CA ASP A 7 15.81 -11.30 20.40
C ASP A 7 16.96 -11.01 21.39
N ALA A 8 18.08 -10.40 20.92
CA ALA A 8 19.21 -10.10 21.80
C ALA A 8 18.86 -9.04 22.86
N PRO A 9 19.41 -9.12 24.11
CA PRO A 9 19.18 -8.13 25.15
C PRO A 9 19.55 -6.70 24.75
N GLN A 10 18.84 -5.70 25.27
CA GLN A 10 19.02 -4.29 24.90
C GLN A 10 20.45 -3.77 25.09
N THR A 11 21.18 -4.28 26.10
CA THR A 11 22.57 -3.92 26.39
C THR A 11 23.52 -4.43 25.32
N GLU A 12 23.33 -5.67 24.82
CA GLU A 12 24.17 -6.25 23.76
C GLU A 12 23.97 -5.52 22.44
N ARG A 13 22.73 -5.10 22.17
CA ARG A 13 22.40 -4.32 20.94
C ARG A 13 23.07 -2.96 20.97
N LEU A 14 23.06 -2.28 22.10
CA LEU A 14 23.72 -0.99 22.26
C LEU A 14 25.23 -1.10 22.09
N ALA A 15 25.85 -2.14 22.70
CA ALA A 15 27.27 -2.39 22.55
C ALA A 15 27.67 -2.63 21.09
N ALA A 16 26.96 -3.52 20.37
CA ALA A 16 27.20 -3.78 18.96
C ALA A 16 27.02 -2.53 18.07
N TYR A 17 26.02 -1.69 18.39
CA TYR A 17 25.81 -0.44 17.69
C TYR A 17 26.96 0.57 17.89
N LEU A 18 27.46 0.69 19.12
CA LEU A 18 28.59 1.59 19.44
C LEU A 18 29.88 1.10 18.79
N GLU A 19 30.16 -0.19 18.89
CA GLU A 19 31.32 -0.82 18.25
C GLU A 19 31.33 -0.60 16.74
N GLU A 20 30.18 -0.76 16.09
CA GLU A 20 30.04 -0.50 14.66
C GLU A 20 30.20 0.99 14.33
N LYS A 21 29.76 1.90 15.18
CA LYS A 21 30.03 3.34 14.99
C LYS A 21 31.51 3.67 15.03
N GLU A 22 32.26 3.07 15.93
CA GLU A 22 33.70 3.21 16.01
C GLU A 22 34.38 2.62 14.77
N ALA A 23 33.99 1.41 14.36
CA ALA A 23 34.48 0.77 13.15
C ALA A 23 34.21 1.61 11.89
N ARG A 24 33.07 2.29 11.81
CA ARG A 24 32.73 3.23 10.73
C ARG A 24 33.70 4.41 10.67
N VAL A 25 34.09 4.96 11.81
CA VAL A 25 35.06 6.05 11.90
C VAL A 25 36.44 5.58 11.38
N GLU A 26 36.88 4.38 11.80
CA GLU A 26 38.17 3.83 11.35
C GLU A 26 38.17 3.50 9.85
N ARG A 27 37.10 2.93 9.31
CA ARG A 27 36.93 2.73 7.85
C ARG A 27 37.03 4.04 7.09
N ARG A 28 36.37 5.10 7.55
CA ARG A 28 36.46 6.42 6.93
C ARG A 28 37.88 6.99 6.98
N LYS A 29 38.56 6.91 8.13
CA LYS A 29 39.97 7.35 8.24
C LYS A 29 40.89 6.58 7.30
N ALA A 30 40.69 5.27 7.18
CA ALA A 30 41.45 4.45 6.23
C ALA A 30 41.16 4.84 4.79
N PHE A 31 39.90 5.12 4.46
CA PHE A 31 39.49 5.62 3.15
C PHE A 31 40.14 6.98 2.84
N SER A 32 40.07 7.95 3.77
CA SER A 32 40.70 9.28 3.61
C SER A 32 42.22 9.20 3.37
N ARG A 33 42.91 8.25 4.02
CA ARG A 33 44.36 8.07 3.78
C ARG A 33 44.66 7.57 2.38
N ARG A 34 43.77 6.74 1.77
CA ARG A 34 43.92 6.30 0.39
C ARG A 34 43.67 7.40 -0.63
N HIS A 35 42.77 8.35 -0.25
CA HIS A 35 42.34 9.48 -1.08
C HIS A 35 42.91 10.81 -0.56
N ALA A 36 44.22 10.83 -0.29
CA ALA A 36 44.88 12.02 0.23
C ALA A 36 44.79 13.17 -0.79
N GLY A 37 44.23 14.31 -0.36
CA GLY A 37 44.03 15.47 -1.20
C GLY A 37 42.63 15.58 -1.83
N GLU A 38 41.82 14.54 -1.76
CA GLU A 38 40.43 14.57 -2.21
C GLU A 38 39.45 14.88 -1.08
N THR A 39 38.24 15.33 -1.44
CA THR A 39 37.14 15.51 -0.52
C THR A 39 36.47 14.18 -0.25
N VAL A 40 36.39 13.76 1.01
CA VAL A 40 35.72 12.52 1.39
C VAL A 40 34.29 12.82 1.85
N VAL A 41 33.33 12.05 1.33
CA VAL A 41 31.92 12.16 1.69
C VAL A 41 31.47 10.83 2.29
N GLN A 42 30.80 10.88 3.43
CA GLN A 42 30.11 9.75 4.01
C GLN A 42 28.61 9.96 3.87
N LEU A 43 27.93 9.06 3.17
CA LEU A 43 26.47 8.96 3.18
C LEU A 43 26.07 7.90 4.18
N ALA A 44 25.19 8.27 5.10
CA ALA A 44 24.50 7.37 6.02
C ALA A 44 23.00 7.72 6.03
N LEU A 45 22.20 6.94 6.75
CA LEU A 45 20.79 7.26 6.93
C LEU A 45 20.53 7.76 8.36
N ASN A 46 19.79 8.86 8.45
CA ASN A 46 19.36 9.43 9.73
C ASN A 46 17.98 8.86 10.11
N ILE A 47 17.98 7.63 10.64
CA ILE A 47 16.78 6.89 11.06
C ILE A 47 16.72 6.84 12.59
N PRO A 48 15.80 7.56 13.24
CA PRO A 48 15.51 7.41 14.67
C PRO A 48 14.97 5.99 14.99
N GLY A 49 15.11 5.57 16.25
CA GLY A 49 14.58 4.28 16.70
C GLY A 49 15.55 3.12 16.61
N ARG A 50 15.01 1.89 16.75
CA ARG A 50 15.81 0.68 16.96
C ARG A 50 16.25 0.01 15.65
N ILE A 51 15.42 0.07 14.60
CA ILE A 51 15.71 -0.57 13.31
C ILE A 51 16.66 0.34 12.53
N LYS A 52 17.89 -0.10 12.33
CA LYS A 52 18.93 0.64 11.62
C LYS A 52 19.27 0.03 10.27
N ASP A 53 18.90 -1.23 10.03
CA ASP A 53 19.14 -1.95 8.78
C ASP A 53 17.91 -2.76 8.39
N SER A 54 17.54 -2.66 7.12
CA SER A 54 16.49 -3.43 6.47
C SER A 54 16.68 -3.36 4.95
N ALA A 55 15.99 -4.23 4.20
CA ALA A 55 16.05 -4.21 2.74
C ALA A 55 15.63 -2.83 2.18
N LEU A 56 14.59 -2.20 2.75
CA LEU A 56 14.15 -0.86 2.36
C LEU A 56 15.21 0.21 2.64
N LEU A 57 15.85 0.18 3.81
CA LEU A 57 16.90 1.16 4.16
C LEU A 57 18.14 1.01 3.27
N ARG A 58 18.49 -0.21 2.89
CA ARG A 58 19.58 -0.45 1.92
C ARG A 58 19.24 0.11 0.54
N ARG A 59 17.98 -0.02 0.08
CA ARG A 59 17.52 0.57 -1.18
C ARG A 59 17.48 2.10 -1.11
N LEU A 60 17.02 2.65 0.02
CA LEU A 60 17.04 4.11 0.25
C LEU A 60 18.47 4.65 0.17
N LEU A 61 19.46 3.95 0.79
CA LEU A 61 20.87 4.35 0.66
C LEU A 61 21.32 4.26 -0.79
N ALA A 62 20.99 3.18 -1.52
CA ALA A 62 21.36 3.00 -2.93
C ALA A 62 20.77 4.11 -3.82
N SER A 63 19.54 4.58 -3.54
CA SER A 63 18.97 5.76 -4.21
C SER A 63 19.84 7.00 -3.97
N GLY A 64 20.18 7.29 -2.73
CA GLY A 64 21.06 8.43 -2.40
C GLY A 64 22.47 8.31 -3.00
N MET A 65 23.01 7.07 -3.14
CA MET A 65 24.26 6.83 -3.85
C MET A 65 24.14 7.16 -5.33
N SER A 66 23.03 6.78 -5.97
CA SER A 66 22.76 7.07 -7.39
C SER A 66 22.60 8.57 -7.62
N GLU A 67 21.87 9.27 -6.74
CA GLU A 67 21.72 10.73 -6.78
C GLU A 67 23.09 11.44 -6.62
N PHE A 68 23.94 10.94 -5.70
CA PHE A 68 25.30 11.44 -5.54
C PHE A 68 26.11 11.24 -6.82
N ALA A 69 26.09 10.06 -7.42
CA ALA A 69 26.82 9.75 -8.64
C ALA A 69 26.39 10.62 -9.83
N LEU A 70 25.10 10.94 -9.95
CA LEU A 70 24.59 11.87 -10.96
C LEU A 70 25.09 13.31 -10.74
N GLN A 71 25.15 13.76 -9.47
CA GLN A 71 25.61 15.11 -9.11
C GLN A 71 27.15 15.25 -9.20
N PHE A 72 27.88 14.15 -9.00
CA PHE A 72 29.33 14.09 -9.00
C PHE A 72 29.84 13.00 -9.96
N PRO A 73 29.69 13.17 -11.29
CA PRO A 73 30.04 12.11 -12.26
C PRO A 73 31.49 11.72 -12.28
N GLN A 74 32.38 12.50 -11.66
CA GLN A 74 33.82 12.27 -11.58
C GLN A 74 34.28 11.89 -10.16
N PHE A 75 33.43 11.27 -9.33
CA PHE A 75 33.92 10.70 -8.07
C PHE A 75 34.89 9.51 -8.36
N THR A 76 35.94 9.37 -7.54
CA THR A 76 37.05 8.46 -7.85
C THR A 76 36.84 7.05 -7.27
N GLU A 77 36.19 6.92 -6.12
CA GLU A 77 35.92 5.63 -5.52
C GLU A 77 34.60 5.71 -4.69
N CYS A 78 33.88 4.61 -4.62
CA CYS A 78 32.77 4.40 -3.71
C CYS A 78 32.94 3.10 -2.93
N ALA A 79 32.82 3.16 -1.61
CA ALA A 79 32.86 1.98 -0.73
C ALA A 79 31.57 1.85 0.06
N LEU A 80 30.80 0.77 -0.18
CA LEU A 80 29.55 0.45 0.51
C LEU A 80 29.79 -0.46 1.70
N THR A 81 29.12 -0.20 2.81
CA THR A 81 29.12 -1.05 3.99
C THR A 81 27.70 -1.25 4.51
N ASN A 82 27.29 -2.53 4.68
CA ASN A 82 26.06 -2.92 5.36
C ASN A 82 26.43 -3.46 6.75
N ALA A 83 25.91 -2.85 7.78
CA ALA A 83 26.29 -3.19 9.17
C ALA A 83 25.15 -2.86 10.16
N SER A 84 25.28 -3.36 11.39
CA SER A 84 24.26 -3.23 12.45
C SER A 84 23.89 -1.78 12.82
N ALA A 85 24.80 -0.82 12.58
CA ALA A 85 24.50 0.61 12.75
C ALA A 85 23.81 1.25 11.53
N GLY A 86 23.40 0.44 10.56
CA GLY A 86 22.75 0.82 9.31
C GLY A 86 23.72 0.85 8.13
N PRO A 87 23.19 0.80 6.90
CA PRO A 87 24.01 0.88 5.69
C PRO A 87 24.66 2.27 5.56
N SER A 88 25.84 2.32 4.95
CA SER A 88 26.55 3.57 4.68
C SER A 88 27.51 3.44 3.48
N ALA A 89 27.78 4.55 2.81
CA ALA A 89 28.70 4.62 1.70
C ALA A 89 29.76 5.71 1.93
N LEU A 90 30.97 5.51 1.40
CA LEU A 90 32.04 6.51 1.35
C LEU A 90 32.36 6.82 -0.10
N PHE A 91 32.58 8.08 -0.40
CA PHE A 91 32.96 8.58 -1.73
C PHE A 91 34.18 9.48 -1.63
N ALA A 92 35.00 9.51 -2.68
CA ALA A 92 36.08 10.47 -2.85
C ALA A 92 35.76 11.33 -4.08
N ALA A 93 35.81 12.65 -3.93
CA ALA A 93 35.52 13.62 -4.96
C ALA A 93 36.64 14.62 -5.13
N ALA A 94 36.96 14.97 -6.36
CA ALA A 94 38.05 15.92 -6.70
C ALA A 94 37.66 17.39 -6.42
N GLU A 95 36.35 17.66 -6.23
CA GLU A 95 35.88 19.03 -5.97
C GLU A 95 36.23 19.50 -4.55
N THR A 96 36.22 20.84 -4.36
CA THR A 96 36.53 21.41 -3.06
C THR A 96 35.45 21.01 -2.00
N PRO A 97 35.86 20.81 -0.74
CA PRO A 97 34.96 20.40 0.33
C PRO A 97 33.73 21.31 0.49
N GLN A 98 33.87 22.59 0.22
CA GLN A 98 32.77 23.56 0.31
C GLN A 98 31.74 23.36 -0.82
N SER A 99 32.21 23.18 -2.08
CA SER A 99 31.35 22.87 -3.23
C SER A 99 30.59 21.57 -3.02
N VAL A 100 31.29 20.53 -2.56
CA VAL A 100 30.69 19.22 -2.28
C VAL A 100 29.62 19.34 -1.19
N LYS A 101 29.88 20.13 -0.12
CA LYS A 101 28.90 20.31 0.96
C LYS A 101 27.65 21.07 0.51
N GLU A 102 27.78 22.08 -0.35
CA GLU A 102 26.65 22.79 -0.93
C GLU A 102 25.76 21.86 -1.76
N LYS A 103 26.35 21.12 -2.68
CA LYS A 103 25.63 20.16 -3.54
C LYS A 103 24.99 19.00 -2.76
N THR A 104 25.68 18.46 -1.75
CA THR A 104 25.08 17.38 -0.92
C THR A 104 23.94 17.89 -0.07
N ALA A 105 23.93 19.16 0.34
CA ALA A 105 22.78 19.76 1.02
C ALA A 105 21.56 19.92 0.11
N GLU A 106 21.76 20.14 -1.19
CA GLU A 106 20.70 20.12 -2.20
C GLU A 106 20.10 18.73 -2.34
N LEU A 107 20.95 17.68 -2.36
CA LEU A 107 20.48 16.27 -2.37
C LEU A 107 19.66 15.93 -1.14
N GLU A 108 20.01 16.41 0.06
CA GLU A 108 19.23 16.21 1.29
C GLU A 108 17.83 16.89 1.25
N ALA A 109 17.59 17.77 0.28
CA ALA A 109 16.33 18.49 0.10
C ALA A 109 15.55 18.09 -1.18
N LEU A 110 16.11 17.20 -2.01
CA LEU A 110 15.64 16.94 -3.36
C LEU A 110 14.23 16.30 -3.39
N HIS A 111 14.00 15.31 -2.51
CA HIS A 111 12.74 14.56 -2.43
C HIS A 111 12.14 14.61 -1.02
N PRO A 112 10.86 14.26 -0.85
CA PRO A 112 10.22 14.19 0.48
C PRO A 112 10.93 13.26 1.47
N TRP A 113 11.62 12.23 0.98
CA TRP A 113 12.39 11.26 1.79
C TRP A 113 13.87 11.62 1.94
N SER A 114 14.44 12.49 1.08
CA SER A 114 15.89 12.81 1.06
C SER A 114 16.38 13.44 2.38
N ARG A 115 15.45 13.95 3.22
CA ARG A 115 15.76 14.37 4.58
C ARG A 115 16.27 13.23 5.48
N LEU A 116 16.07 11.97 5.06
CA LEU A 116 16.63 10.79 5.71
C LEU A 116 18.10 10.54 5.35
N TYR A 117 18.62 11.15 4.30
CA TYR A 117 20.04 11.13 3.97
C TYR A 117 20.84 11.96 4.97
N ASP A 118 22.06 11.50 5.24
CA ASP A 118 23.03 12.14 6.12
C ASP A 118 24.38 12.19 5.40
N PHE A 119 24.62 13.28 4.64
CA PHE A 119 25.87 13.53 3.94
C PHE A 119 26.84 14.31 4.82
N ASP A 120 27.79 13.61 5.41
CA ASP A 120 28.91 14.22 6.10
C ASP A 120 30.09 14.41 5.15
N VAL A 121 30.55 15.64 4.97
CA VAL A 121 31.68 16.00 4.12
C VAL A 121 32.90 16.31 4.95
N TYR A 122 34.05 15.76 4.54
CA TYR A 122 35.33 15.89 5.23
C TYR A 122 36.39 16.47 4.29
N ASP A 123 37.16 17.45 4.79
CA ASP A 123 38.32 17.97 4.07
C ASP A 123 39.50 16.98 4.09
N ALA A 124 40.56 17.29 3.35
CA ALA A 124 41.77 16.48 3.25
C ALA A 124 42.45 16.21 4.62
N GLY A 125 42.19 17.05 5.62
CA GLY A 125 42.66 16.86 7.01
C GLY A 125 41.72 15.99 7.84
N GLY A 126 40.59 15.52 7.29
CA GLY A 126 39.58 14.72 7.97
C GLY A 126 38.65 15.54 8.88
N LYS A 127 38.63 16.86 8.77
CA LYS A 127 37.73 17.74 9.51
C LYS A 127 36.41 17.86 8.78
N THR A 128 35.31 17.78 9.53
CA THR A 128 33.95 17.93 8.99
C THR A 128 33.69 19.35 8.50
N VAL A 129 33.15 19.46 7.29
CA VAL A 129 32.74 20.72 6.66
C VAL A 129 31.27 21.01 6.97
N SER A 130 30.97 22.22 7.44
CA SER A 130 29.63 22.64 7.85
C SER A 130 29.13 23.84 7.02
N LEU A 131 27.84 23.89 6.68
CA LEU A 131 27.19 25.05 6.07
C LEU A 131 26.84 26.16 7.08
N ALA A 132 27.06 25.96 8.37
CA ALA A 132 26.64 26.88 9.44
C ALA A 132 27.18 28.32 9.26
N SER A 133 28.20 28.54 8.44
CA SER A 133 28.79 29.86 8.18
C SER A 133 28.05 30.73 7.17
N ARG A 134 27.14 30.16 6.34
CA ARG A 134 26.48 30.94 5.27
C ARG A 134 25.02 31.34 5.54
N HIS A 135 24.22 30.51 6.26
CA HIS A 135 22.77 30.75 6.39
C HIS A 135 22.21 30.61 7.80
N GLY A 136 23.01 30.34 8.83
CA GLY A 136 22.54 30.31 10.24
C GLY A 136 21.48 29.23 10.57
N MET A 137 21.01 28.51 9.57
CA MET A 137 19.98 27.47 9.71
C MET A 137 20.60 26.11 9.38
N GLY A 138 20.82 25.30 10.43
CA GLY A 138 21.16 23.89 10.27
C GLY A 138 20.00 23.10 9.63
N ARG A 139 20.11 21.76 9.63
CA ARG A 139 19.05 20.85 9.12
C ARG A 139 17.69 21.17 9.71
N THR A 140 16.64 21.11 8.89
CA THR A 140 15.25 21.25 9.34
C THR A 140 14.81 20.08 10.21
N CYS A 141 13.87 20.31 11.11
CA CYS A 141 13.24 19.28 11.91
C CYS A 141 12.51 18.24 11.03
N PHE A 142 12.37 17.01 11.50
CA PHE A 142 11.58 15.99 10.80
C PHE A 142 10.08 16.33 10.78
N VAL A 143 9.59 16.94 11.84
CA VAL A 143 8.15 17.19 12.07
C VAL A 143 7.70 18.59 11.60
N CYS A 144 8.56 19.60 11.73
CA CYS A 144 8.22 20.99 11.36
C CYS A 144 9.34 21.66 10.56
N SER A 145 9.12 22.88 10.07
CA SER A 145 10.08 23.67 9.28
C SER A 145 11.20 24.35 10.08
N ARG A 146 11.16 24.27 11.43
CA ARG A 146 12.17 24.88 12.31
C ARG A 146 13.50 24.13 12.25
N PRO A 147 14.63 24.76 12.62
CA PRO A 147 15.91 24.07 12.78
C PRO A 147 15.80 22.89 13.76
N ALA A 148 16.28 21.71 13.36
CA ALA A 148 16.20 20.47 14.17
C ALA A 148 16.86 20.64 15.55
N ALA A 149 17.99 21.37 15.64
CA ALA A 149 18.69 21.61 16.88
C ALA A 149 17.84 22.39 17.92
N LEU A 150 16.98 23.31 17.45
CA LEU A 150 16.05 24.04 18.33
C LEU A 150 14.97 23.10 18.86
N CYS A 151 14.33 22.33 17.96
CA CYS A 151 13.28 21.39 18.37
C CYS A 151 13.79 20.30 19.32
N MET A 152 15.03 19.82 19.14
CA MET A 152 15.67 18.86 20.05
C MET A 152 15.95 19.49 21.42
N ARG A 153 16.48 20.70 21.46
CA ARG A 153 16.77 21.41 22.72
C ARG A 153 15.51 21.72 23.52
N GLU A 154 14.45 22.17 22.81
CA GLU A 154 13.18 22.56 23.40
C GLU A 154 12.21 21.39 23.61
N LYS A 155 12.58 20.18 23.14
CA LYS A 155 11.70 18.99 23.13
C LYS A 155 10.32 19.28 22.53
N SER A 156 10.31 20.02 21.41
CA SER A 156 9.07 20.55 20.79
C SER A 156 8.15 19.47 20.22
N HIS A 157 8.64 18.26 20.01
CA HIS A 157 7.91 17.12 19.45
C HIS A 157 8.16 15.87 20.29
N SER A 158 7.17 14.98 20.36
CA SER A 158 7.31 13.67 20.99
C SER A 158 8.20 12.73 20.16
N ALA A 159 8.65 11.63 20.75
CA ALA A 159 9.38 10.58 20.04
C ALA A 159 8.46 9.91 18.98
N GLU A 160 7.16 9.82 19.28
CA GLU A 160 6.12 9.29 18.41
C GLU A 160 5.94 10.17 17.18
N ASP A 161 5.86 11.50 17.33
CA ASP A 161 5.76 12.44 16.19
C ASP A 161 6.95 12.30 15.24
N VAL A 162 8.16 12.17 15.79
CA VAL A 162 9.38 11.97 15.00
C VAL A 162 9.35 10.63 14.29
N ALA A 163 8.97 9.54 14.98
CA ALA A 163 8.87 8.20 14.40
C ALA A 163 7.83 8.18 13.28
N GLN A 164 6.65 8.79 13.47
CA GLN A 164 5.63 8.88 12.45
C GLN A 164 6.12 9.63 11.22
N SER A 165 6.77 10.78 11.40
CA SER A 165 7.32 11.57 10.29
C SER A 165 8.40 10.82 9.48
N VAL A 166 9.18 9.97 10.14
CA VAL A 166 10.16 9.10 9.46
C VAL A 166 9.44 7.99 8.70
N THR A 167 8.44 7.35 9.31
CA THR A 167 7.61 6.33 8.66
C THR A 167 6.93 6.87 7.40
N ASP A 168 6.36 8.07 7.46
CA ASP A 168 5.72 8.73 6.30
C ASP A 168 6.72 8.96 5.16
N ARG A 169 7.96 9.35 5.46
CA ARG A 169 9.02 9.53 4.45
C ARG A 169 9.45 8.22 3.83
N LEU A 170 9.62 7.18 4.64
CA LEU A 170 9.95 5.83 4.14
C LEU A 170 8.81 5.27 3.30
N ALA A 171 7.55 5.49 3.70
CA ALA A 171 6.39 5.08 2.93
C ALA A 171 6.33 5.77 1.55
N ARG A 172 6.63 7.08 1.49
CA ARG A 172 6.73 7.82 0.22
C ARG A 172 7.84 7.27 -0.67
N PHE A 173 9.00 6.96 -0.11
CA PHE A 173 10.10 6.34 -0.86
C PHE A 173 9.69 4.96 -1.39
N ALA A 174 9.12 4.10 -0.55
CA ALA A 174 8.67 2.78 -0.97
C ALA A 174 7.58 2.86 -2.06
N ALA A 175 6.62 3.77 -1.93
CA ALA A 175 5.60 3.99 -2.95
C ALA A 175 6.21 4.48 -4.28
N TYR A 176 7.22 5.35 -4.23
CA TYR A 176 7.97 5.79 -5.41
C TYR A 176 8.70 4.62 -6.08
N GLU A 177 9.45 3.81 -5.30
CA GLU A 177 10.13 2.64 -5.84
C GLU A 177 9.16 1.64 -6.49
N THR A 178 8.01 1.35 -5.85
CA THR A 178 7.00 0.44 -6.40
C THR A 178 6.43 0.93 -7.73
N ALA A 179 6.48 2.24 -8.01
CA ALA A 179 6.08 2.78 -9.30
C ALA A 179 7.00 2.35 -10.45
N PHE A 180 8.29 2.11 -10.17
CA PHE A 180 9.31 1.83 -11.19
C PHE A 180 9.82 0.39 -11.21
N THR A 181 9.61 -0.38 -10.12
CA THR A 181 10.17 -1.72 -9.97
C THR A 181 9.04 -2.73 -9.71
N VAL A 182 8.35 -3.12 -10.77
CA VAL A 182 7.25 -4.09 -10.69
C VAL A 182 7.74 -5.47 -11.17
N SER A 183 7.64 -6.48 -10.31
CA SER A 183 7.99 -7.86 -10.61
C SER A 183 7.09 -8.47 -11.71
N ALA A 184 7.50 -9.60 -12.29
CA ALA A 184 6.64 -10.33 -13.23
C ALA A 184 5.36 -10.84 -12.54
N ALA A 185 5.46 -11.28 -11.27
CA ALA A 185 4.31 -11.71 -10.47
C ALA A 185 3.35 -10.54 -10.21
N ALA A 186 3.89 -9.37 -9.81
CA ALA A 186 3.06 -8.18 -9.59
C ALA A 186 2.35 -7.71 -10.87
N ARG A 187 3.02 -7.78 -12.03
CA ARG A 187 2.35 -7.49 -13.32
C ARG A 187 1.22 -8.45 -13.62
N ARG A 188 1.42 -9.76 -13.40
CA ARG A 188 0.34 -10.76 -13.58
C ARG A 188 -0.81 -10.51 -12.61
N ALA A 189 -0.54 -10.31 -11.33
CA ALA A 189 -1.56 -9.99 -10.34
C ALA A 189 -2.36 -8.72 -10.73
N GLY A 190 -1.68 -7.70 -11.25
CA GLY A 190 -2.35 -6.49 -11.75
C GLY A 190 -3.28 -6.73 -12.92
N VAL A 191 -2.90 -7.62 -13.85
CA VAL A 191 -3.77 -8.03 -14.98
C VAL A 191 -5.00 -8.76 -14.45
N LEU A 192 -4.84 -9.67 -13.48
CA LEU A 192 -5.96 -10.42 -12.88
C LEU A 192 -6.91 -9.49 -12.09
N ALA A 193 -6.36 -8.51 -11.38
CA ALA A 193 -7.17 -7.50 -10.69
C ALA A 193 -7.99 -6.64 -11.66
N LEU A 194 -7.40 -6.18 -12.76
CA LEU A 194 -8.12 -5.49 -13.83
C LEU A 194 -9.19 -6.39 -14.44
N ARG A 195 -8.84 -7.65 -14.72
CA ARG A 195 -9.80 -8.64 -15.23
C ARG A 195 -10.99 -8.79 -14.30
N ALA A 196 -10.77 -8.88 -12.98
CA ALA A 196 -11.84 -9.00 -12.00
C ALA A 196 -12.79 -7.79 -12.02
N ALA A 197 -12.25 -6.57 -12.07
CA ALA A 197 -13.05 -5.35 -12.20
C ALA A 197 -13.87 -5.31 -13.50
N LEU A 198 -13.28 -5.74 -14.63
CA LEU A 198 -13.98 -5.78 -15.91
C LEU A 198 -15.06 -6.88 -15.97
N TYR A 199 -14.83 -8.03 -15.36
CA TYR A 199 -15.84 -9.10 -15.28
C TYR A 199 -17.01 -8.68 -14.42
N GLU A 200 -16.73 -8.01 -13.28
CA GLU A 200 -17.78 -7.47 -12.41
C GLU A 200 -18.68 -6.49 -13.18
N VAL A 201 -18.10 -5.45 -13.78
CA VAL A 201 -18.91 -4.45 -14.49
C VAL A 201 -19.59 -5.00 -15.75
N GLY A 202 -18.99 -6.02 -16.39
CA GLY A 202 -19.52 -6.70 -17.57
C GLY A 202 -20.60 -7.74 -17.25
N LEU A 203 -20.77 -8.12 -15.98
CA LEU A 203 -21.80 -9.09 -15.57
C LEU A 203 -23.20 -8.50 -15.73
N GLN A 204 -24.12 -9.26 -16.35
CA GLN A 204 -25.46 -8.80 -16.73
C GLN A 204 -26.49 -9.95 -16.61
N PRO A 205 -27.74 -9.68 -16.12
CA PRO A 205 -28.20 -8.43 -15.48
C PRO A 205 -27.72 -8.31 -14.03
N LYS A 206 -27.38 -7.09 -13.57
CA LYS A 206 -26.97 -6.83 -12.18
C LYS A 206 -27.96 -5.92 -11.46
N PRO A 207 -28.66 -6.39 -10.42
CA PRO A 207 -29.71 -5.62 -9.77
C PRO A 207 -29.23 -4.29 -9.18
N GLY A 208 -29.74 -3.18 -9.69
CA GLY A 208 -29.47 -1.83 -9.22
C GLY A 208 -28.04 -1.31 -9.50
N LEU A 209 -27.16 -2.14 -10.05
CA LEU A 209 -25.78 -1.82 -10.38
C LEU A 209 -25.66 -1.42 -11.87
N VAL A 210 -24.58 -0.71 -12.19
CA VAL A 210 -24.23 -0.42 -13.59
C VAL A 210 -23.80 -1.72 -14.28
N ASP A 211 -24.36 -1.98 -15.45
CA ASP A 211 -24.00 -3.08 -16.33
C ASP A 211 -24.01 -2.66 -17.81
N PRO A 212 -23.67 -3.54 -18.75
CA PRO A 212 -23.69 -3.18 -20.18
C PRO A 212 -25.04 -2.76 -20.76
N ALA A 213 -26.17 -3.10 -20.07
CA ALA A 213 -27.51 -2.78 -20.57
C ALA A 213 -28.02 -1.42 -20.08
N HIS A 214 -27.67 -1.03 -18.84
CA HIS A 214 -28.16 0.24 -18.27
C HIS A 214 -27.33 0.69 -17.04
N SER A 215 -27.57 1.92 -16.61
CA SER A 215 -26.86 2.57 -15.50
C SER A 215 -27.35 2.13 -14.11
N GLY A 216 -28.22 1.13 -14.00
CA GLY A 216 -28.81 0.70 -12.73
C GLY A 216 -29.48 1.84 -11.98
N SER A 217 -29.17 2.01 -10.72
CA SER A 217 -29.69 3.07 -9.84
C SER A 217 -28.90 4.38 -9.90
N HIS A 218 -28.10 4.61 -10.96
CA HIS A 218 -27.21 5.76 -11.11
C HIS A 218 -27.67 6.69 -12.23
N GLU A 219 -27.59 8.00 -11.98
CA GLU A 219 -27.86 9.05 -12.96
C GLU A 219 -26.56 9.72 -13.46
N ASP A 220 -25.44 9.50 -12.75
CA ASP A 220 -24.15 10.19 -12.93
C ASP A 220 -23.07 9.30 -13.56
N MET A 221 -23.31 7.99 -13.71
CA MET A 221 -22.33 7.04 -14.24
C MET A 221 -23.00 5.94 -15.08
N ASP A 222 -22.26 5.44 -16.07
CA ASP A 222 -22.64 4.37 -16.95
C ASP A 222 -21.52 3.32 -17.11
N PHE A 223 -21.75 2.30 -17.91
CA PHE A 223 -20.77 1.25 -18.22
C PHE A 223 -19.43 1.81 -18.71
N PHE A 224 -19.44 2.82 -19.59
CA PHE A 224 -18.20 3.41 -20.10
C PHE A 224 -17.48 4.26 -19.06
N THR A 225 -18.21 4.84 -18.11
CA THR A 225 -17.60 5.53 -16.96
C THR A 225 -16.79 4.55 -16.11
N PHE A 226 -17.33 3.34 -15.86
CA PHE A 226 -16.62 2.26 -15.16
C PHE A 226 -15.41 1.76 -15.95
N GLN A 227 -15.52 1.62 -17.27
CA GLN A 227 -14.37 1.20 -18.09
C GLN A 227 -13.24 2.24 -18.08
N ARG A 228 -13.56 3.55 -18.19
CA ARG A 228 -12.54 4.60 -18.07
C ARG A 228 -11.87 4.57 -16.70
N SER A 229 -12.64 4.38 -15.65
CA SER A 229 -12.13 4.24 -14.28
C SER A 229 -11.24 3.02 -14.14
N ALA A 230 -11.67 1.83 -14.56
CA ALA A 230 -10.89 0.60 -14.49
C ALA A 230 -9.56 0.73 -15.25
N ALA A 231 -9.58 1.34 -16.43
CA ALA A 231 -8.36 1.61 -17.19
C ALA A 231 -7.39 2.55 -16.42
N ALA A 232 -7.91 3.63 -15.82
CA ALA A 232 -7.08 4.59 -15.09
C ALA A 232 -6.44 3.97 -13.83
N ILE A 233 -7.18 3.17 -13.07
CA ILE A 233 -6.68 2.57 -11.83
C ILE A 233 -5.82 1.32 -12.07
N SER A 234 -5.85 0.73 -13.25
CA SER A 234 -5.17 -0.55 -13.55
C SER A 234 -3.66 -0.50 -13.34
N SER A 235 -3.02 0.64 -13.59
CA SER A 235 -1.58 0.84 -13.42
C SER A 235 -1.13 0.79 -11.95
N PHE A 236 -2.04 0.93 -11.00
CA PHE A 236 -1.76 0.90 -9.57
C PHE A 236 -1.85 -0.51 -8.99
N PHE A 237 -2.62 -1.42 -9.59
CA PHE A 237 -2.76 -2.78 -9.08
C PHE A 237 -1.42 -3.52 -8.94
N PRO A 238 -0.50 -3.51 -9.94
CA PRO A 238 0.82 -4.10 -9.75
C PRO A 238 1.62 -3.48 -8.62
N ARG A 239 1.44 -2.17 -8.35
CA ARG A 239 2.16 -1.46 -7.29
C ARG A 239 1.74 -1.90 -5.90
N PHE A 240 0.44 -2.16 -5.68
CA PHE A 240 -0.06 -2.72 -4.41
C PHE A 240 0.57 -4.08 -4.11
N PHE A 241 0.61 -4.98 -5.10
CA PHE A 241 1.22 -6.30 -4.95
C PHE A 241 2.72 -6.20 -4.69
N ALA A 242 3.44 -5.38 -5.47
CA ALA A 242 4.87 -5.16 -5.29
C ALA A 242 5.20 -4.58 -3.90
N ALA A 243 4.34 -3.72 -3.33
CA ALA A 243 4.53 -3.23 -1.97
C ALA A 243 4.54 -4.39 -0.96
N GLY A 244 3.63 -5.36 -1.10
CA GLY A 244 3.63 -6.58 -0.27
C GLY A 244 4.87 -7.44 -0.47
N GLU A 245 5.34 -7.60 -1.72
CA GLU A 245 6.58 -8.35 -1.99
C GLU A 245 7.82 -7.77 -1.27
N TRP A 246 7.82 -6.48 -0.97
CA TRP A 246 9.01 -5.79 -0.43
C TRP A 246 8.93 -5.48 1.05
N ILE A 247 7.73 -5.41 1.61
CA ILE A 247 7.48 -5.02 2.99
C ILE A 247 6.90 -6.23 3.71
N ALA A 248 7.80 -7.16 4.08
CA ALA A 248 7.44 -8.30 4.90
C ALA A 248 7.47 -7.91 6.39
N ASP A 249 6.62 -8.55 7.19
CA ASP A 249 6.62 -8.50 8.66
C ASP A 249 6.42 -7.11 9.31
N ASP A 250 5.94 -6.11 8.53
CA ASP A 250 5.54 -4.79 9.07
C ASP A 250 4.19 -4.35 8.49
N PRO A 251 3.07 -4.88 9.01
CA PRO A 251 1.73 -4.57 8.50
C PRO A 251 1.37 -3.08 8.59
N ALA A 252 1.86 -2.37 9.61
CA ALA A 252 1.59 -0.95 9.79
C ALA A 252 2.28 -0.12 8.69
N PHE A 253 3.54 -0.45 8.40
CA PHE A 253 4.28 0.20 7.33
C PHE A 253 3.75 -0.18 5.95
N LEU A 254 3.43 -1.46 5.71
CA LEU A 254 2.78 -1.88 4.48
C LEU A 254 1.47 -1.11 4.25
N LEU A 255 0.60 -1.02 5.26
CA LEU A 255 -0.64 -0.25 5.16
C LEU A 255 -0.39 1.22 4.83
N ALA A 256 0.65 1.85 5.40
CA ALA A 256 0.99 3.24 5.08
C ALA A 256 1.36 3.41 3.60
N VAL A 257 2.12 2.47 3.02
CA VAL A 257 2.45 2.46 1.59
C VAL A 257 1.21 2.21 0.73
N LEU A 258 0.38 1.21 1.07
CA LEU A 258 -0.86 0.90 0.35
C LEU A 258 -1.81 2.11 0.33
N ARG A 259 -1.91 2.87 1.43
CA ARG A 259 -2.71 4.11 1.49
C ARG A 259 -2.21 5.18 0.52
N LEU A 260 -0.90 5.37 0.39
CA LEU A 260 -0.35 6.34 -0.56
C LEU A 260 -0.67 5.94 -2.01
N ILE A 261 -0.46 4.66 -2.36
CA ILE A 261 -0.81 4.14 -3.69
C ILE A 261 -2.32 4.27 -3.93
N GLY A 262 -3.14 3.99 -2.91
CA GLY A 262 -4.59 4.10 -2.97
C GLY A 262 -5.08 5.53 -3.23
N LEU A 263 -4.49 6.52 -2.58
CA LEU A 263 -4.81 7.93 -2.82
C LEU A 263 -4.48 8.38 -4.24
N GLU A 264 -3.33 7.96 -4.79
CA GLU A 264 -2.97 8.24 -6.18
C GLU A 264 -3.95 7.54 -7.16
N ALA A 265 -4.36 6.30 -6.86
CA ALA A 265 -5.35 5.57 -7.66
C ALA A 265 -6.74 6.24 -7.60
N GLU A 266 -7.18 6.73 -6.43
CA GLU A 266 -8.43 7.50 -6.29
C GLU A 266 -8.38 8.79 -7.11
N GLU A 267 -7.28 9.53 -7.10
CA GLU A 267 -7.08 10.75 -7.90
C GLU A 267 -7.20 10.43 -9.40
N ALA A 268 -6.48 9.41 -9.89
CA ALA A 268 -6.57 8.97 -11.28
C ALA A 268 -7.99 8.52 -11.68
N MET A 269 -8.72 7.85 -10.77
CA MET A 269 -10.12 7.51 -10.97
C MET A 269 -10.98 8.77 -11.15
N TYR A 270 -10.84 9.75 -10.26
CA TYR A 270 -11.63 10.99 -10.32
C TYR A 270 -11.32 11.80 -11.58
N GLU A 271 -10.06 11.91 -11.98
CA GLU A 271 -9.67 12.57 -13.24
C GLU A 271 -10.31 11.90 -14.45
N ALA A 272 -10.25 10.56 -14.53
CA ALA A 272 -10.77 9.80 -15.66
C ALA A 272 -12.31 9.80 -15.75
N THR A 273 -13.00 10.05 -14.65
CA THR A 273 -14.47 9.97 -14.54
C THR A 273 -15.17 11.32 -14.42
N GLY A 274 -14.43 12.44 -14.42
CA GLY A 274 -15.01 13.76 -14.18
C GLY A 274 -15.47 13.94 -12.73
N HIS A 275 -14.68 13.49 -11.79
CA HIS A 275 -14.91 13.51 -10.34
C HIS A 275 -16.07 12.63 -9.84
N ILE A 276 -16.43 11.59 -10.61
CA ILE A 276 -17.44 10.61 -10.18
C ILE A 276 -16.75 9.45 -9.46
N ASN A 277 -17.27 9.09 -8.28
CA ASN A 277 -16.79 7.95 -7.50
C ASN A 277 -17.36 6.63 -8.06
N THR A 278 -16.56 5.89 -8.79
CA THR A 278 -16.88 4.58 -9.36
C THR A 278 -16.30 3.42 -8.58
N HIS A 279 -14.98 3.42 -8.33
CA HIS A 279 -14.21 2.29 -7.82
C HIS A 279 -13.48 2.56 -6.49
N LYS A 280 -13.87 3.57 -5.72
CA LYS A 280 -13.17 3.88 -4.45
C LYS A 280 -13.18 2.70 -3.46
N GLY A 281 -14.32 1.99 -3.35
CA GLY A 281 -14.41 0.78 -2.54
C GLY A 281 -13.53 -0.34 -3.08
N LEU A 282 -13.51 -0.53 -4.39
CA LEU A 282 -12.68 -1.53 -5.05
C LEU A 282 -11.17 -1.23 -4.89
N ILE A 283 -10.73 0.03 -5.04
CA ILE A 283 -9.34 0.45 -4.81
C ILE A 283 -8.91 0.07 -3.39
N PHE A 284 -9.76 0.34 -2.40
CA PHE A 284 -9.49 -0.03 -1.01
C PHE A 284 -9.41 -1.55 -0.83
N SER A 285 -10.42 -2.30 -1.29
CA SER A 285 -10.52 -3.75 -1.09
C SER A 285 -9.41 -4.50 -1.83
N LEU A 286 -9.27 -4.27 -3.14
CA LEU A 286 -8.22 -4.89 -3.94
C LEU A 286 -6.82 -4.40 -3.53
N GLY A 287 -6.67 -3.15 -3.09
CA GLY A 287 -5.39 -2.64 -2.60
C GLY A 287 -4.88 -3.42 -1.40
N LEU A 288 -5.73 -3.70 -0.42
CA LEU A 288 -5.36 -4.53 0.74
C LEU A 288 -5.07 -5.98 0.34
N VAL A 289 -5.95 -6.58 -0.48
CA VAL A 289 -5.80 -7.99 -0.91
C VAL A 289 -4.55 -8.17 -1.78
N LEU A 290 -4.26 -7.25 -2.70
CA LEU A 290 -3.05 -7.28 -3.52
C LEU A 290 -1.77 -7.14 -2.66
N GLY A 291 -1.77 -6.23 -1.68
CA GLY A 291 -0.66 -6.09 -0.74
C GLY A 291 -0.42 -7.37 0.06
N ALA A 292 -1.48 -7.95 0.62
CA ALA A 292 -1.42 -9.22 1.34
C ALA A 292 -0.94 -10.38 0.42
N ALA A 293 -1.45 -10.45 -0.81
CA ALA A 293 -1.05 -11.48 -1.79
C ALA A 293 0.43 -11.35 -2.18
N GLY A 294 0.94 -10.12 -2.30
CA GLY A 294 2.37 -9.87 -2.55
C GLY A 294 3.25 -10.39 -1.42
N GLU A 295 2.88 -10.14 -0.16
CA GLU A 295 3.60 -10.64 1.03
C GLU A 295 3.57 -12.17 1.08
N VAL A 296 2.40 -12.81 0.92
CA VAL A 296 2.27 -14.27 0.92
C VAL A 296 3.06 -14.90 -0.21
N SER A 297 3.00 -14.35 -1.44
CA SER A 297 3.76 -14.87 -2.58
C SER A 297 5.28 -14.71 -2.40
N ALA A 298 5.74 -13.66 -1.73
CA ALA A 298 7.16 -13.49 -1.42
C ALA A 298 7.62 -14.52 -0.38
N ALA A 299 6.87 -14.70 0.70
CA ALA A 299 7.16 -15.70 1.74
C ALA A 299 7.18 -17.13 1.19
N GLN A 300 6.24 -17.49 0.31
CA GLN A 300 6.18 -18.78 -0.36
C GLN A 300 7.43 -19.04 -1.22
N ARG A 301 7.87 -18.04 -1.99
CA ARG A 301 9.10 -18.15 -2.80
C ARG A 301 10.35 -18.33 -1.95
N GLU A 302 10.44 -17.64 -0.81
CA GLU A 302 11.57 -17.75 0.11
C GLU A 302 11.62 -19.10 0.82
N ALA A 303 10.46 -19.66 1.14
CA ALA A 303 10.35 -20.97 1.78
C ALA A 303 10.53 -22.15 0.79
N PHE A 304 10.50 -21.91 -0.53
CA PHE A 304 10.44 -22.95 -1.57
C PHE A 304 9.27 -23.93 -1.34
N ASP A 305 8.13 -23.40 -0.87
CA ASP A 305 6.94 -24.17 -0.52
C ASP A 305 5.84 -23.93 -1.58
N GLU A 306 5.23 -25.01 -2.07
CA GLU A 306 4.10 -24.97 -2.98
C GLU A 306 2.81 -25.12 -2.17
N LEU A 307 2.07 -24.03 -1.99
CA LEU A 307 0.78 -24.05 -1.32
C LEU A 307 -0.32 -24.51 -2.30
N ASP A 308 -1.27 -25.29 -1.81
CA ASP A 308 -2.50 -25.53 -2.58
C ASP A 308 -3.35 -24.24 -2.65
N GLU A 309 -4.22 -24.14 -3.68
CA GLU A 309 -5.05 -22.97 -3.95
C GLU A 309 -5.81 -22.46 -2.71
N LYS A 310 -6.38 -23.39 -1.92
CA LYS A 310 -7.20 -23.04 -0.73
C LYS A 310 -6.33 -22.48 0.40
N THR A 311 -5.19 -23.11 0.63
CA THR A 311 -4.22 -22.65 1.64
C THR A 311 -3.65 -21.29 1.25
N PHE A 312 -3.32 -21.09 -0.01
CA PHE A 312 -2.88 -19.77 -0.52
C PHE A 312 -3.94 -18.69 -0.29
N ILE A 313 -5.18 -18.94 -0.73
CA ILE A 313 -6.30 -17.99 -0.54
C ILE A 313 -6.49 -17.67 0.95
N LYS A 314 -6.50 -18.69 1.80
CA LYS A 314 -6.65 -18.51 3.25
C LYS A 314 -5.55 -17.61 3.82
N ASN A 315 -4.28 -17.85 3.47
CA ASN A 315 -3.17 -17.05 3.94
C ASN A 315 -3.27 -15.59 3.47
N VAL A 316 -3.72 -15.35 2.23
CA VAL A 316 -3.96 -14.00 1.72
C VAL A 316 -5.09 -13.32 2.50
N LEU A 317 -6.19 -14.01 2.78
CA LEU A 317 -7.31 -13.45 3.56
C LEU A 317 -6.92 -13.18 5.02
N ASP A 318 -6.14 -14.06 5.65
CA ASP A 318 -5.62 -13.87 7.01
C ASP A 318 -4.72 -12.62 7.09
N LYS A 319 -3.82 -12.43 6.12
CA LYS A 319 -2.98 -11.22 6.01
C LYS A 319 -3.80 -9.97 5.69
N THR A 320 -4.81 -10.11 4.83
CA THR A 320 -5.75 -9.01 4.56
C THR A 320 -6.50 -8.60 5.82
N ALA A 321 -6.92 -9.56 6.66
CA ALA A 321 -7.55 -9.26 7.94
C ALA A 321 -6.60 -8.53 8.90
N GLU A 322 -5.33 -8.88 8.91
CA GLU A 322 -4.32 -8.17 9.70
C GLU A 322 -4.22 -6.69 9.29
N LEU A 323 -4.07 -6.41 8.00
CA LEU A 323 -4.05 -5.05 7.45
C LEU A 323 -5.38 -4.32 7.68
N GLY A 324 -6.50 -5.02 7.47
CA GLY A 324 -7.86 -4.49 7.64
C GLY A 324 -8.14 -4.02 9.06
N ARG A 325 -7.70 -4.77 10.09
CA ARG A 325 -7.84 -4.37 11.51
C ARG A 325 -7.19 -3.03 11.80
N LEU A 326 -6.06 -2.73 11.20
CA LEU A 326 -5.38 -1.44 11.35
C LEU A 326 -6.20 -0.28 10.78
N THR A 327 -7.03 -0.53 9.75
CA THR A 327 -7.89 0.52 9.16
C THR A 327 -9.07 0.92 10.05
N LEU A 328 -9.43 0.09 11.04
CA LEU A 328 -10.53 0.40 11.96
C LEU A 328 -10.20 1.58 12.89
N THR A 329 -8.92 1.90 13.08
CA THR A 329 -8.49 3.08 13.83
C THR A 329 -8.97 4.40 13.18
N ASP A 330 -9.29 4.39 11.89
CA ASP A 330 -9.82 5.55 11.18
C ASP A 330 -11.19 5.99 11.73
N PHE A 331 -11.96 5.08 12.36
CA PHE A 331 -13.25 5.40 13.00
C PHE A 331 -13.11 6.15 14.33
N THR A 332 -11.94 6.08 14.98
CA THR A 332 -11.68 6.71 16.29
C THR A 332 -10.97 8.07 16.16
N GLY A 333 -10.45 8.38 14.97
CA GLY A 333 -9.79 9.65 14.67
C GLY A 333 -10.80 10.82 14.59
N ARG A 334 -10.28 12.06 14.60
CA ARG A 334 -11.04 13.28 14.26
C ARG A 334 -10.64 13.70 12.84
N PRO A 335 -11.30 13.20 11.79
CA PRO A 335 -11.00 13.62 10.43
C PRO A 335 -11.45 15.07 10.21
N SER A 336 -10.79 15.76 9.29
CA SER A 336 -11.22 17.08 8.83
C SER A 336 -12.60 17.03 8.15
N GLU A 337 -12.97 15.87 7.57
CA GLU A 337 -14.26 15.64 6.93
C GLU A 337 -14.79 14.24 7.28
N GLU A 338 -16.07 14.16 7.66
CA GLU A 338 -16.75 12.90 7.99
C GLU A 338 -17.21 12.18 6.71
N THR A 339 -16.66 10.98 6.46
CA THR A 339 -17.06 10.15 5.32
C THR A 339 -18.43 9.46 5.54
N PRO A 340 -19.13 9.04 4.47
CA PRO A 340 -20.38 8.26 4.60
C PRO A 340 -20.21 6.98 5.44
N GLY A 341 -19.08 6.28 5.34
CA GLY A 341 -18.77 5.10 6.14
C GLY A 341 -18.64 5.43 7.63
N MET A 342 -18.03 6.57 7.98
CA MET A 342 -17.94 7.03 9.38
C MET A 342 -19.32 7.37 9.95
N ARG A 343 -20.19 7.98 9.15
CA ARG A 343 -21.59 8.21 9.56
C ARG A 343 -22.34 6.91 9.82
N ALA A 344 -22.22 5.93 8.93
CA ALA A 344 -22.85 4.62 9.12
C ALA A 344 -22.31 3.91 10.37
N HIS A 345 -21.02 4.06 10.68
CA HIS A 345 -20.43 3.52 11.90
C HIS A 345 -20.98 4.22 13.16
N ARG A 346 -20.98 5.55 13.17
CA ARG A 346 -21.50 6.33 14.30
C ARG A 346 -22.99 6.07 14.58
N ASP A 347 -23.81 6.03 13.53
CA ASP A 347 -25.27 6.00 13.66
C ASP A 347 -25.81 4.57 13.85
N TYR A 348 -25.12 3.55 13.31
CA TYR A 348 -25.60 2.16 13.28
C TYR A 348 -24.57 1.12 13.73
N GLY A 349 -23.33 1.52 14.07
CA GLY A 349 -22.24 0.60 14.40
C GLY A 349 -21.67 -0.19 13.21
N LEU A 350 -22.06 0.16 11.98
CA LEU A 350 -21.64 -0.57 10.78
C LEU A 350 -20.23 -0.15 10.35
N THR A 351 -19.39 -1.13 10.08
CA THR A 351 -18.00 -0.91 9.62
C THR A 351 -17.84 -1.06 8.11
N GLY A 352 -18.86 -1.59 7.42
CA GLY A 352 -18.88 -1.75 5.97
C GLY A 352 -17.67 -2.53 5.45
N ILE A 353 -17.14 -2.09 4.32
CA ILE A 353 -16.01 -2.77 3.65
C ILE A 353 -14.73 -2.80 4.49
N ARG A 354 -14.52 -1.86 5.43
CA ARG A 354 -13.41 -1.94 6.39
C ARG A 354 -13.58 -3.08 7.37
N GLY A 355 -14.78 -3.29 7.86
CA GLY A 355 -15.12 -4.44 8.72
C GLY A 355 -14.97 -5.77 8.00
N GLU A 356 -15.42 -5.83 6.75
CA GLU A 356 -15.21 -7.00 5.88
C GLU A 356 -13.71 -7.31 5.73
N ALA A 357 -12.90 -6.33 5.36
CA ALA A 357 -11.46 -6.51 5.24
C ALA A 357 -10.82 -6.92 6.58
N ALA A 358 -11.23 -6.31 7.70
CA ALA A 358 -10.71 -6.63 9.04
C ALA A 358 -11.06 -8.05 9.51
N ALA A 359 -12.13 -8.63 8.97
CA ALA A 359 -12.58 -10.00 9.23
C ALA A 359 -12.08 -11.02 8.17
N GLY A 360 -11.35 -10.57 7.14
CA GLY A 360 -10.89 -11.45 6.05
C GLY A 360 -11.97 -11.74 4.99
N PHE A 361 -12.87 -10.80 4.76
CA PHE A 361 -13.96 -10.90 3.77
C PHE A 361 -14.92 -12.09 3.98
N PRO A 362 -15.53 -12.26 5.14
CA PRO A 362 -16.44 -13.38 5.41
C PRO A 362 -17.62 -13.47 4.41
N ALA A 363 -18.08 -12.36 3.86
CA ALA A 363 -19.18 -12.36 2.89
C ALA A 363 -18.86 -13.11 1.59
N ILE A 364 -17.56 -13.28 1.24
CA ILE A 364 -17.18 -14.05 0.04
C ILE A 364 -16.85 -15.52 0.35
N GLU A 365 -16.74 -15.94 1.59
CA GLU A 365 -16.23 -17.28 1.95
C GLU A 365 -17.04 -18.41 1.29
N THR A 366 -18.35 -18.39 1.42
CA THR A 366 -19.23 -19.42 0.86
C THR A 366 -19.15 -19.50 -0.67
N PRO A 367 -19.37 -18.39 -1.44
CA PRO A 367 -19.28 -18.45 -2.90
C PRO A 367 -17.85 -18.69 -3.39
N LEU A 368 -16.83 -18.23 -2.68
CA LEU A 368 -15.43 -18.48 -3.02
C LEU A 368 -15.12 -19.99 -2.98
N LEU A 369 -15.48 -20.67 -1.89
CA LEU A 369 -15.29 -22.13 -1.75
C LEU A 369 -16.06 -22.93 -2.81
N ALA A 370 -17.26 -22.47 -3.19
CA ALA A 370 -18.05 -23.10 -4.22
C ALA A 370 -17.43 -22.95 -5.63
N LEU A 371 -16.88 -21.77 -5.94
CA LEU A 371 -16.42 -21.42 -7.28
C LEU A 371 -14.93 -21.75 -7.52
N CYS A 372 -14.07 -21.74 -6.48
CA CYS A 372 -12.65 -22.01 -6.65
C CYS A 372 -12.36 -23.44 -7.18
N SER A 373 -13.24 -24.40 -6.89
CA SER A 373 -13.08 -25.79 -7.34
C SER A 373 -13.60 -26.05 -8.78
N LEU A 374 -14.25 -25.05 -9.41
CA LEU A 374 -14.84 -25.19 -10.75
C LEU A 374 -13.81 -24.83 -11.82
N PRO A 375 -13.81 -25.48 -12.98
CA PRO A 375 -13.06 -25.02 -14.15
C PRO A 375 -13.45 -23.57 -14.52
N GLU A 376 -12.52 -22.81 -15.10
CA GLU A 376 -12.77 -21.42 -15.48
C GLU A 376 -13.93 -21.29 -16.49
N ALA A 377 -14.04 -22.23 -17.43
CA ALA A 377 -15.13 -22.28 -18.41
C ALA A 377 -16.53 -22.38 -17.77
N ASP A 378 -16.59 -22.81 -16.52
CA ASP A 378 -17.83 -22.98 -15.76
C ASP A 378 -18.19 -21.76 -14.92
N LEU A 379 -17.36 -20.72 -14.87
CA LEU A 379 -17.64 -19.43 -14.21
C LEU A 379 -18.56 -18.57 -15.10
N ASP A 380 -19.76 -19.06 -15.37
CA ASP A 380 -20.76 -18.39 -16.20
C ASP A 380 -21.49 -17.24 -15.45
N ALA A 381 -22.19 -16.39 -16.18
CA ALA A 381 -22.90 -15.24 -15.61
C ALA A 381 -23.90 -15.64 -14.52
N ARG A 382 -24.57 -16.82 -14.65
CA ARG A 382 -25.53 -17.29 -13.65
C ARG A 382 -24.88 -17.60 -12.32
N ARG A 383 -23.73 -18.30 -12.33
CA ARG A 383 -22.97 -18.64 -11.12
C ARG A 383 -22.39 -17.40 -10.44
N LEU A 384 -21.89 -16.46 -11.25
CA LEU A 384 -21.39 -15.19 -10.71
C LEU A 384 -22.50 -14.33 -10.09
N LEU A 385 -23.71 -14.38 -10.65
CA LEU A 385 -24.87 -13.72 -10.07
C LEU A 385 -25.35 -14.43 -8.80
N GLU A 386 -25.35 -15.78 -8.76
CA GLU A 386 -25.64 -16.54 -7.55
C GLU A 386 -24.67 -16.11 -6.43
N ALA A 387 -23.36 -16.05 -6.72
CA ALA A 387 -22.34 -15.55 -5.79
C ALA A 387 -22.59 -14.08 -5.36
N LEU A 388 -22.96 -13.20 -6.28
CA LEU A 388 -23.29 -11.80 -5.96
C LEU A 388 -24.47 -11.72 -4.99
N PHE A 389 -25.52 -12.52 -5.17
CA PHE A 389 -26.65 -12.57 -4.26
C PHE A 389 -26.27 -13.18 -2.91
N GLU A 390 -25.38 -14.19 -2.85
CA GLU A 390 -24.85 -14.71 -1.59
C GLU A 390 -24.12 -13.61 -0.83
N ILE A 391 -23.25 -12.84 -1.49
CA ILE A 391 -22.54 -11.69 -0.90
C ILE A 391 -23.55 -10.63 -0.41
N MET A 392 -24.56 -10.27 -1.23
CA MET A 392 -25.61 -9.31 -0.84
C MET A 392 -26.41 -9.76 0.38
N SER A 393 -26.56 -11.07 0.60
CA SER A 393 -27.30 -11.62 1.73
C SER A 393 -26.59 -11.45 3.08
N GLU A 394 -25.25 -11.34 3.03
CA GLU A 394 -24.41 -11.33 4.23
C GLU A 394 -23.74 -9.97 4.50
N LEU A 395 -23.36 -9.24 3.44
CA LEU A 395 -22.58 -8.01 3.55
C LEU A 395 -23.37 -6.86 4.22
N ASP A 396 -22.75 -6.17 5.17
CA ASP A 396 -23.25 -4.90 5.71
C ASP A 396 -22.83 -3.72 4.83
N ASP A 397 -23.47 -3.63 3.66
CA ASP A 397 -23.13 -2.66 2.62
C ASP A 397 -23.52 -1.23 3.01
N THR A 398 -22.53 -0.41 3.38
CA THR A 398 -22.73 0.99 3.76
C THR A 398 -23.12 1.89 2.58
N THR A 399 -22.97 1.44 1.33
CA THR A 399 -23.44 2.19 0.15
C THR A 399 -24.96 2.18 0.09
N LEU A 400 -25.61 1.07 0.47
CA LEU A 400 -27.06 0.95 0.62
C LEU A 400 -27.57 1.84 1.75
N VAL A 401 -26.88 1.82 2.91
CA VAL A 401 -27.26 2.65 4.06
C VAL A 401 -27.19 4.14 3.71
N ARG A 402 -26.19 4.57 2.98
CA ARG A 402 -26.09 5.95 2.49
C ARG A 402 -27.26 6.37 1.61
N ARG A 403 -27.81 5.46 0.79
CA ARG A 403 -28.88 5.76 -0.19
C ARG A 403 -30.28 5.66 0.39
N GLY A 404 -30.52 4.69 1.26
CA GLY A 404 -31.87 4.41 1.74
C GLY A 404 -31.97 3.98 3.23
N GLY A 405 -30.91 4.29 4.01
CA GLY A 405 -30.89 3.96 5.44
C GLY A 405 -30.75 2.47 5.72
N ILE A 406 -30.85 2.11 7.00
CA ILE A 406 -30.70 0.72 7.47
C ILE A 406 -31.80 -0.20 6.91
N GLU A 407 -32.99 0.36 6.60
CA GLU A 407 -34.10 -0.38 6.01
C GLU A 407 -33.81 -0.84 4.59
N ALA A 408 -33.08 -0.05 3.81
CA ALA A 408 -32.63 -0.41 2.47
C ALA A 408 -31.67 -1.60 2.52
N LEU A 409 -30.70 -1.59 3.43
CA LEU A 409 -29.80 -2.72 3.67
C LEU A 409 -30.58 -3.99 4.03
N ALA A 410 -31.48 -3.89 4.99
CA ALA A 410 -32.31 -5.03 5.41
C ALA A 410 -33.21 -5.57 4.28
N ALA A 411 -33.73 -4.69 3.42
CA ALA A 411 -34.55 -5.09 2.27
C ALA A 411 -33.73 -5.83 1.21
N VAL A 412 -32.53 -5.34 0.87
CA VAL A 412 -31.64 -6.01 -0.09
C VAL A 412 -31.20 -7.37 0.43
N LYS A 413 -30.79 -7.47 1.71
CA LYS A 413 -30.45 -8.76 2.33
C LYS A 413 -31.60 -9.78 2.28
N ARG A 414 -32.82 -9.35 2.58
CA ARG A 414 -34.01 -10.23 2.48
C ARG A 414 -34.26 -10.66 1.04
N CYS A 415 -34.31 -9.71 0.10
CA CYS A 415 -34.55 -10.00 -1.30
C CYS A 415 -33.52 -11.01 -1.86
N ALA A 416 -32.24 -10.84 -1.53
CA ALA A 416 -31.17 -11.76 -1.92
C ALA A 416 -31.42 -13.17 -1.35
N ARG A 417 -31.70 -13.30 -0.06
CA ARG A 417 -32.03 -14.60 0.57
C ARG A 417 -33.25 -15.26 -0.05
N ASP A 418 -34.32 -14.51 -0.24
CA ASP A 418 -35.58 -15.05 -0.82
C ASP A 418 -35.32 -15.57 -2.24
N LEU A 419 -34.56 -14.84 -3.06
CA LEU A 419 -34.20 -15.28 -4.42
C LEU A 419 -33.36 -16.56 -4.41
N LEU A 420 -32.34 -16.63 -3.56
CA LEU A 420 -31.50 -17.83 -3.40
C LEU A 420 -32.32 -19.04 -2.93
N GLN A 421 -33.17 -18.87 -1.92
CA GLN A 421 -34.01 -19.93 -1.36
C GLN A 421 -35.08 -20.41 -2.32
N SER A 422 -35.62 -19.54 -3.18
CA SER A 422 -36.60 -19.91 -4.20
C SER A 422 -36.08 -20.89 -5.25
N GLY A 423 -34.75 -20.97 -5.42
CA GLY A 423 -34.12 -21.74 -6.48
C GLY A 423 -34.33 -21.17 -7.89
N ALA A 424 -34.87 -19.95 -8.00
CA ALA A 424 -35.14 -19.32 -9.29
C ALA A 424 -33.89 -19.14 -10.17
N LEU A 425 -32.72 -18.90 -9.54
CA LEU A 425 -31.43 -18.81 -10.25
C LEU A 425 -30.99 -20.11 -10.92
N ARG A 426 -31.56 -21.25 -10.54
CA ARG A 426 -31.26 -22.58 -11.12
C ARG A 426 -32.22 -22.98 -12.22
N GLN A 427 -33.26 -22.17 -12.51
CA GLN A 427 -34.24 -22.41 -13.56
C GLN A 427 -33.79 -21.80 -14.88
N ALA A 428 -34.36 -22.25 -15.99
CA ALA A 428 -34.08 -21.70 -17.33
C ALA A 428 -34.44 -20.20 -17.44
N SER A 429 -35.47 -19.76 -16.67
CA SER A 429 -35.95 -18.37 -16.58
C SER A 429 -35.19 -17.51 -15.56
N TRP A 430 -34.00 -17.90 -15.11
CA TRP A 430 -33.27 -17.17 -14.09
C TRP A 430 -33.06 -15.67 -14.42
N ARG A 431 -32.88 -15.34 -15.70
CA ARG A 431 -32.73 -13.94 -16.13
C ARG A 431 -33.96 -13.08 -15.81
N ASP A 432 -35.16 -13.63 -16.00
CA ASP A 432 -36.42 -12.92 -15.72
C ASP A 432 -36.57 -12.66 -14.23
N ALA A 433 -36.17 -13.62 -13.39
CA ALA A 433 -36.15 -13.43 -11.95
C ALA A 433 -35.20 -12.31 -11.53
N VAL A 434 -33.97 -12.28 -12.07
CA VAL A 434 -32.99 -11.22 -11.79
C VAL A 434 -33.47 -9.86 -12.32
N HIS A 435 -34.01 -9.78 -13.52
CA HIS A 435 -34.60 -8.54 -14.04
C HIS A 435 -35.78 -8.02 -13.20
N THR A 436 -36.50 -8.90 -12.54
CA THR A 436 -37.57 -8.46 -11.63
C THR A 436 -36.99 -7.78 -10.39
N VAL A 437 -35.95 -8.35 -9.79
CA VAL A 437 -35.23 -7.74 -8.68
C VAL A 437 -34.56 -6.43 -9.10
N ASP A 438 -33.96 -6.40 -10.30
CA ASP A 438 -33.29 -5.20 -10.83
C ASP A 438 -34.28 -4.03 -10.97
N ARG A 439 -35.47 -4.25 -11.55
CA ARG A 439 -36.51 -3.20 -11.63
C ARG A 439 -36.92 -2.67 -10.26
N GLU A 440 -37.00 -3.55 -9.25
CA GLU A 440 -37.30 -3.13 -7.88
C GLU A 440 -36.16 -2.26 -7.31
N PHE A 441 -34.90 -2.69 -7.49
CA PHE A 441 -33.76 -1.95 -6.97
C PHE A 441 -33.61 -0.58 -7.64
N VAL A 442 -33.76 -0.51 -8.97
CA VAL A 442 -33.74 0.75 -9.72
C VAL A 442 -34.85 1.69 -9.25
N ALA A 443 -36.10 1.20 -9.14
CA ALA A 443 -37.23 2.01 -8.68
C ALA A 443 -37.01 2.58 -7.27
N ARG A 444 -36.31 1.88 -6.43
CA ARG A 444 -35.96 2.28 -5.04
C ARG A 444 -34.59 2.94 -4.92
N ARG A 445 -33.88 3.16 -6.03
CA ARG A 445 -32.51 3.72 -6.08
C ARG A 445 -31.49 2.95 -5.21
N LEU A 446 -31.65 1.64 -5.09
CA LEU A 446 -30.75 0.76 -4.35
C LEU A 446 -29.58 0.35 -5.26
N SER A 447 -28.35 0.44 -4.76
CA SER A 447 -27.14 0.01 -5.47
C SER A 447 -26.21 -0.69 -4.48
N PRO A 448 -26.07 -2.02 -4.54
CA PRO A 448 -25.23 -2.80 -3.65
C PRO A 448 -23.77 -2.78 -4.10
N GLY A 449 -23.14 -1.58 -4.11
CA GLY A 449 -21.78 -1.36 -4.61
C GLY A 449 -20.70 -2.11 -3.83
N GLY A 450 -20.88 -2.24 -2.50
CA GLY A 450 -19.95 -3.03 -1.68
C GLY A 450 -19.96 -4.52 -2.05
N ALA A 451 -21.11 -5.08 -2.42
CA ALA A 451 -21.21 -6.47 -2.89
C ALA A 451 -20.51 -6.64 -4.25
N ALA A 452 -20.58 -5.65 -5.14
CA ALA A 452 -19.85 -5.63 -6.40
C ALA A 452 -18.32 -5.60 -6.19
N ASP A 453 -17.84 -4.77 -5.25
CA ASP A 453 -16.42 -4.74 -4.86
C ASP A 453 -15.95 -6.11 -4.32
N CYS A 454 -16.75 -6.75 -3.45
CA CYS A 454 -16.48 -8.08 -2.92
C CYS A 454 -16.46 -9.16 -4.00
N LEU A 455 -17.35 -9.10 -4.99
CA LEU A 455 -17.35 -10.02 -6.14
C LEU A 455 -16.03 -9.91 -6.93
N SER A 456 -15.54 -8.69 -7.14
CA SER A 456 -14.24 -8.46 -7.80
C SER A 456 -13.08 -9.03 -6.98
N VAL A 457 -13.09 -8.86 -5.66
CA VAL A 457 -12.09 -9.45 -4.75
C VAL A 457 -12.11 -10.98 -4.87
N MET A 458 -13.28 -11.59 -4.84
CA MET A 458 -13.45 -13.04 -4.95
C MET A 458 -12.90 -13.58 -6.29
N LEU A 459 -13.24 -12.95 -7.41
CA LEU A 459 -12.76 -13.33 -8.73
C LEU A 459 -11.24 -13.23 -8.83
N PHE A 460 -10.67 -12.14 -8.32
CA PHE A 460 -9.23 -11.95 -8.27
C PHE A 460 -8.53 -13.07 -7.51
N LEU A 461 -9.02 -13.43 -6.32
CA LEU A 461 -8.45 -14.50 -5.49
C LEU A 461 -8.49 -15.87 -6.19
N ILE A 462 -9.63 -16.21 -6.84
CA ILE A 462 -9.79 -17.46 -7.58
C ILE A 462 -8.74 -17.55 -8.71
N TRP A 463 -8.57 -16.50 -9.49
CA TRP A 463 -7.63 -16.52 -10.62
C TRP A 463 -6.18 -16.46 -10.16
N LEU A 464 -5.87 -15.66 -9.14
CA LEU A 464 -4.51 -15.57 -8.61
C LEU A 464 -4.03 -16.92 -8.04
N ALA A 465 -4.89 -17.61 -7.29
CA ALA A 465 -4.55 -18.91 -6.71
C ALA A 465 -4.28 -20.01 -7.75
N ARG A 466 -4.93 -19.93 -8.92
CA ARG A 466 -4.71 -20.86 -10.03
C ARG A 466 -3.40 -20.61 -10.80
N GLU A 467 -2.76 -19.47 -10.60
CA GLU A 467 -1.49 -19.12 -11.25
C GLU A 467 -0.27 -19.31 -10.33
N GLN A 468 -0.49 -19.83 -9.09
CA GLN A 468 0.59 -20.19 -8.16
C GLN A 468 1.17 -21.58 -8.49
#